data_adc2eadcdaeb8ea9499cb077b1ae3dee
#
_entry.id   adc2eadcdaeb8ea9499cb077b1ae3dee
#
_cell.length_a   1.000
_cell.length_b   1.000
_cell.length_c   1.000
_cell.angle_alpha   90.00
_cell.angle_beta   90.00
_cell.angle_gamma   90.00
#
_symmetry.space_group_name_H-M   'P 1'
#
loop_
_entity.id
_entity.type
_entity.pdbx_description
1 polymer ?
#
loop_
_entity_poly.entity_id
_entity_poly.type
_entity_poly.pdbx_seq_one_letter_code
_entity_poly.pdbx_strand_id
1 'polypeptide(L)'
;MGQKITFTFPTSTITGYNQRNFRLKKDGITLFEKIVIFTPTVEYGTDPYLLTLPNQDSPANNEIVKGASINNFANNFKLWLSYQLAVETYFFNNFYYEVSVTGNVVELIWGSNSSTDTFEFVNFPDQTPHTSAWLTYTIEAYTIPALIVPEVLDEQIILSRSPYHFKLTPGITFDEITAEIFIYRGHKIDDRPATSTYNLSKSVVQVGQGAINFDIHKLVNDYVKSNYNGIGIDGAFTTSLLDSVWVYIDAKIRLAGAEQYQANQTVLAVDGFKYHTEVDSLSPIEFQQNILSSITNHIIYNDSDYPLYFITEGLTTITANGINVPFTFSQDYSNQKIGYINVGNYIDGSTSFDVVFAYGFGDVTYTHSFTIKDECKFPLMNCIFKNKFGVWQTIPFNKLSKKTQDFTNESYNGLISNYGSYALNKHVKQTYNVNGKEKVTVNTDFIPEAYNALFTELMLSEFIYLEENGNVLPVNLLKNTFEKKTKLNNKLIQYSMDFEYSFNLLNDIL
;
A
#
# COMPACT_ATOMS: atom_id res chain seq x y z
N MET A 1 -24.88 4.60 -25.85
CA MET A 1 -25.49 3.30 -25.51
C MET A 1 -24.44 2.23 -25.71
N GLY A 2 -24.26 1.34 -24.77
CA GLY A 2 -23.37 0.19 -24.91
C GLY A 2 -24.11 -1.03 -25.42
N GLN A 3 -23.38 -2.11 -25.56
CA GLN A 3 -23.89 -3.42 -25.92
C GLN A 3 -23.58 -4.41 -24.81
N LYS A 4 -24.53 -5.31 -24.55
CA LYS A 4 -24.31 -6.50 -23.74
C LYS A 4 -24.22 -7.68 -24.69
N ILE A 5 -23.12 -8.41 -24.66
CA ILE A 5 -22.91 -9.59 -25.50
C ILE A 5 -22.81 -10.79 -24.56
N THR A 6 -23.68 -11.73 -24.76
CA THR A 6 -23.71 -12.96 -23.96
C THR A 6 -23.19 -14.10 -24.84
N PHE A 7 -22.08 -14.69 -24.48
CA PHE A 7 -21.49 -15.86 -25.09
C PHE A 7 -21.89 -17.10 -24.30
N THR A 8 -22.54 -18.07 -24.95
CA THR A 8 -22.92 -19.34 -24.31
C THR A 8 -22.15 -20.49 -24.92
N PHE A 9 -21.37 -21.16 -24.13
CA PHE A 9 -20.62 -22.36 -24.51
C PHE A 9 -21.49 -23.61 -24.39
N PRO A 10 -21.39 -24.57 -25.33
CA PRO A 10 -22.18 -25.79 -25.26
C PRO A 10 -21.81 -26.65 -24.07
N THR A 11 -22.78 -27.25 -23.41
CA THR A 11 -22.58 -28.16 -22.28
C THR A 11 -22.07 -29.54 -22.67
N SER A 12 -22.08 -29.86 -23.95
CA SER A 12 -21.59 -31.12 -24.53
C SER A 12 -20.07 -31.06 -24.79
N THR A 13 -19.43 -32.23 -24.89
CA THR A 13 -18.01 -32.35 -25.19
C THR A 13 -17.68 -31.67 -26.52
N ILE A 14 -16.77 -30.71 -26.50
CA ILE A 14 -16.27 -30.03 -27.68
C ILE A 14 -15.18 -30.91 -28.31
N THR A 15 -15.40 -31.35 -29.56
CA THR A 15 -14.45 -32.13 -30.35
C THR A 15 -13.95 -31.31 -31.54
N GLY A 16 -12.64 -31.30 -31.78
CA GLY A 16 -12.01 -30.50 -32.84
C GLY A 16 -11.65 -29.08 -32.41
N TYR A 17 -10.89 -28.37 -33.22
CA TYR A 17 -10.57 -26.98 -32.95
C TYR A 17 -11.34 -26.04 -33.90
N ASN A 18 -11.56 -24.82 -33.46
CA ASN A 18 -12.32 -23.84 -34.16
C ASN A 18 -11.63 -22.47 -34.10
N GLN A 19 -11.58 -21.78 -35.20
CA GLN A 19 -10.98 -20.47 -35.32
C GLN A 19 -12.07 -19.43 -35.52
N ARG A 20 -12.00 -18.32 -34.79
CA ARG A 20 -12.92 -17.20 -34.88
C ARG A 20 -12.14 -15.90 -34.89
N ASN A 21 -12.67 -14.93 -35.62
CA ASN A 21 -12.15 -13.57 -35.62
C ASN A 21 -13.10 -12.68 -34.83
N PHE A 22 -12.54 -12.03 -33.81
CA PHE A 22 -13.21 -11.02 -33.00
C PHE A 22 -12.80 -9.65 -33.50
N ARG A 23 -13.79 -8.85 -33.90
CA ARG A 23 -13.59 -7.49 -34.34
C ARG A 23 -14.41 -6.53 -33.52
N LEU A 24 -13.75 -5.53 -32.96
CA LEU A 24 -14.37 -4.44 -32.24
C LEU A 24 -14.27 -3.17 -33.04
N LYS A 25 -15.39 -2.51 -33.27
CA LYS A 25 -15.45 -1.25 -33.99
C LYS A 25 -16.01 -0.14 -33.12
N LYS A 26 -15.44 1.04 -33.28
CA LYS A 26 -15.94 2.29 -32.72
C LYS A 26 -16.22 3.26 -33.88
N ASP A 27 -17.42 3.79 -33.92
CA ASP A 27 -17.86 4.73 -34.99
C ASP A 27 -17.53 4.21 -36.41
N GLY A 28 -17.62 2.89 -36.62
CA GLY A 28 -17.33 2.24 -37.89
C GLY A 28 -15.86 1.96 -38.17
N ILE A 29 -14.94 2.40 -37.28
CA ILE A 29 -13.50 2.16 -37.39
C ILE A 29 -13.13 0.92 -36.55
N THR A 30 -12.42 -0.03 -37.18
CA THR A 30 -11.92 -1.22 -36.46
C THR A 30 -10.84 -0.79 -35.49
N LEU A 31 -11.14 -0.93 -34.20
CA LEU A 31 -10.18 -0.66 -33.12
C LEU A 31 -9.26 -1.86 -32.89
N PHE A 32 -9.83 -3.04 -32.99
CA PHE A 32 -9.15 -4.26 -32.64
C PHE A 32 -9.73 -5.43 -33.47
N GLU A 33 -8.85 -6.25 -33.99
CA GLU A 33 -9.20 -7.50 -34.68
C GLU A 33 -8.23 -8.59 -34.25
N LYS A 34 -8.74 -9.65 -33.62
CA LYS A 34 -7.94 -10.79 -33.15
C LYS A 34 -8.55 -12.11 -33.61
N ILE A 35 -7.69 -12.97 -34.08
CA ILE A 35 -8.03 -14.36 -34.41
C ILE A 35 -7.87 -15.18 -33.14
N VAL A 36 -8.90 -15.91 -32.75
CA VAL A 36 -8.89 -16.80 -31.60
C VAL A 36 -9.08 -18.23 -32.06
N ILE A 37 -8.21 -19.10 -31.58
CA ILE A 37 -8.26 -20.52 -31.86
C ILE A 37 -8.75 -21.24 -30.60
N PHE A 38 -9.87 -21.90 -30.68
CA PHE A 38 -10.41 -22.73 -29.60
C PHE A 38 -9.93 -24.18 -29.81
N THR A 39 -9.09 -24.66 -28.91
CA THR A 39 -8.52 -26.01 -28.97
C THR A 39 -9.19 -26.95 -27.95
N PRO A 40 -9.57 -28.19 -28.37
CA PRO A 40 -10.28 -29.11 -27.50
C PRO A 40 -9.37 -29.89 -26.51
N THR A 41 -8.08 -29.94 -26.77
CA THR A 41 -7.13 -30.74 -25.99
C THR A 41 -6.03 -29.87 -25.38
N VAL A 42 -5.79 -30.08 -24.10
CA VAL A 42 -4.62 -29.56 -23.38
C VAL A 42 -3.69 -30.74 -23.09
N GLU A 43 -2.51 -30.68 -23.60
CA GLU A 43 -1.38 -31.44 -23.09
C GLU A 43 -0.35 -30.51 -22.41
N TYR A 44 -0.79 -29.53 -21.65
CA TYR A 44 0.12 -28.75 -20.80
C TYR A 44 -0.46 -28.70 -19.38
N GLY A 45 0.34 -29.21 -18.48
CA GLY A 45 0.18 -29.36 -17.06
C GLY A 45 -0.96 -28.63 -16.35
N THR A 46 -1.27 -29.09 -15.19
CA THR A 46 -2.36 -28.71 -14.29
C THR A 46 -2.38 -27.22 -13.85
N ASP A 47 -1.67 -26.33 -14.55
CA ASP A 47 -1.63 -24.91 -14.23
C ASP A 47 -2.59 -24.14 -15.14
N PRO A 48 -3.72 -23.65 -14.60
CA PRO A 48 -4.70 -22.85 -15.35
C PRO A 48 -4.14 -21.47 -15.76
N TYR A 49 -2.96 -21.06 -15.31
CA TYR A 49 -2.32 -19.78 -15.63
C TYR A 49 -1.41 -19.81 -16.85
N LEU A 50 -1.16 -20.97 -17.44
CA LEU A 50 -0.52 -21.05 -18.75
C LEU A 50 -1.52 -20.87 -19.90
N LEU A 51 -2.29 -19.80 -19.85
CA LEU A 51 -2.59 -19.08 -21.06
C LEU A 51 -1.24 -18.53 -21.51
N THR A 52 -0.67 -19.06 -22.57
CA THR A 52 0.38 -18.35 -23.28
C THR A 52 -0.24 -17.02 -23.67
N LEU A 53 0.01 -15.99 -22.89
CA LEU A 53 -0.30 -14.61 -23.25
C LEU A 53 0.24 -14.44 -24.67
N PRO A 54 -0.54 -13.92 -25.62
CA PRO A 54 -0.07 -13.75 -26.96
C PRO A 54 1.23 -12.96 -26.90
N ASN A 55 2.32 -13.61 -27.27
CA ASN A 55 3.58 -12.92 -27.46
C ASN A 55 3.28 -11.82 -28.48
N GLN A 56 3.56 -10.57 -28.16
CA GLN A 56 3.15 -9.39 -28.96
C GLN A 56 3.59 -9.47 -30.43
N ASP A 57 4.45 -10.42 -30.77
CA ASP A 57 5.09 -10.54 -32.09
C ASP A 57 4.60 -11.72 -32.96
N SER A 58 3.63 -12.51 -32.50
CA SER A 58 3.15 -13.64 -33.31
C SER A 58 1.63 -13.76 -33.30
N PRO A 59 0.96 -13.60 -34.49
CA PRO A 59 -0.49 -13.79 -34.61
C PRO A 59 -0.96 -15.23 -34.36
N ALA A 60 -0.04 -16.19 -34.21
CA ALA A 60 -0.34 -17.61 -34.06
C ALA A 60 -0.71 -18.03 -32.60
N ASN A 61 -0.60 -17.17 -31.62
CA ASN A 61 -0.71 -17.54 -30.21
C ASN A 61 -2.02 -17.09 -29.52
N ASN A 62 -3.10 -16.90 -30.26
CA ASN A 62 -4.42 -16.61 -29.67
C ASN A 62 -5.22 -17.91 -29.42
N GLU A 63 -4.62 -18.88 -28.74
CA GLU A 63 -5.28 -20.14 -28.41
C GLU A 63 -5.96 -20.08 -27.06
N ILE A 64 -7.27 -20.37 -27.02
CA ILE A 64 -8.01 -20.55 -25.78
C ILE A 64 -8.15 -22.04 -25.51
N VAL A 65 -7.58 -22.47 -24.45
CA VAL A 65 -7.52 -23.86 -24.06
C VAL A 65 -8.76 -24.28 -23.30
N LYS A 66 -9.31 -25.46 -23.61
CA LYS A 66 -10.55 -25.97 -23.05
C LYS A 66 -10.52 -26.15 -21.53
N GLY A 67 -9.38 -26.51 -20.93
CA GLY A 67 -9.33 -26.91 -19.53
C GLY A 67 -10.05 -28.21 -19.22
N ALA A 68 -10.14 -28.59 -17.95
CA ALA A 68 -10.72 -29.85 -17.49
C ALA A 68 -12.27 -29.88 -17.56
N SER A 69 -12.93 -28.73 -17.72
CA SER A 69 -14.38 -28.60 -17.75
C SER A 69 -14.82 -27.44 -18.64
N ILE A 70 -16.11 -27.41 -18.99
CA ILE A 70 -16.69 -26.31 -19.77
C ILE A 70 -16.61 -24.97 -18.99
N ASN A 71 -16.72 -25.00 -17.67
CA ASN A 71 -16.58 -23.81 -16.84
C ASN A 71 -15.16 -23.27 -16.87
N ASN A 72 -14.14 -24.14 -16.89
CA ASN A 72 -12.76 -23.71 -17.07
C ASN A 72 -12.52 -23.07 -18.41
N PHE A 73 -13.16 -23.58 -19.47
CA PHE A 73 -13.09 -22.99 -20.81
C PHE A 73 -13.72 -21.59 -20.85
N ALA A 74 -14.90 -21.43 -20.25
CA ALA A 74 -15.53 -20.12 -20.14
C ALA A 74 -14.69 -19.13 -19.33
N ASN A 75 -14.08 -19.56 -18.23
CA ASN A 75 -13.13 -18.74 -17.45
C ASN A 75 -11.89 -18.36 -18.25
N ASN A 76 -11.32 -19.28 -19.01
CA ASN A 76 -10.17 -18.99 -19.87
C ASN A 76 -10.52 -17.96 -20.95
N PHE A 77 -11.71 -18.09 -21.54
CA PHE A 77 -12.20 -17.09 -22.50
C PHE A 77 -12.42 -15.72 -21.85
N LYS A 78 -13.00 -15.67 -20.66
CA LYS A 78 -13.11 -14.43 -19.87
C LYS A 78 -11.75 -13.77 -19.66
N LEU A 79 -10.76 -14.51 -19.19
CA LEU A 79 -9.42 -13.98 -18.93
C LEU A 79 -8.77 -13.42 -20.19
N TRP A 80 -8.83 -14.16 -21.30
CA TRP A 80 -8.34 -13.69 -22.59
C TRP A 80 -9.05 -12.40 -23.04
N LEU A 81 -10.37 -12.37 -22.98
CA LEU A 81 -11.17 -11.22 -23.42
C LEU A 81 -10.88 -9.98 -22.55
N SER A 82 -10.79 -10.17 -21.23
CA SER A 82 -10.45 -9.09 -20.30
C SER A 82 -9.06 -8.52 -20.58
N TYR A 83 -8.07 -9.36 -20.85
CA TYR A 83 -6.72 -8.93 -21.21
C TYR A 83 -6.69 -8.12 -22.51
N GLN A 84 -7.34 -8.63 -23.57
CA GLN A 84 -7.37 -7.93 -24.86
C GLN A 84 -8.02 -6.55 -24.73
N LEU A 85 -9.12 -6.47 -23.99
CA LEU A 85 -9.82 -5.21 -23.77
C LEU A 85 -9.02 -4.25 -22.91
N ALA A 86 -8.31 -4.74 -21.90
CA ALA A 86 -7.44 -3.92 -21.06
C ALA A 86 -6.28 -3.29 -21.86
N VAL A 87 -5.66 -4.03 -22.76
CA VAL A 87 -4.59 -3.53 -23.63
C VAL A 87 -5.11 -2.42 -24.55
N GLU A 88 -6.28 -2.60 -25.15
CA GLU A 88 -6.86 -1.64 -26.09
C GLU A 88 -7.42 -0.38 -25.38
N THR A 89 -7.95 -0.52 -24.17
CA THR A 89 -8.46 0.64 -23.40
C THR A 89 -7.37 1.58 -22.93
N TYR A 90 -6.13 1.11 -22.80
CA TYR A 90 -4.98 1.98 -22.49
C TYR A 90 -4.77 3.08 -23.53
N PHE A 91 -5.15 2.83 -24.79
CA PHE A 91 -5.01 3.80 -25.87
C PHE A 91 -6.25 4.68 -26.09
N PHE A 92 -7.39 4.37 -25.47
CA PHE A 92 -8.66 5.05 -25.70
C PHE A 92 -9.34 5.46 -24.39
N ASN A 93 -9.09 6.67 -23.94
CA ASN A 93 -9.80 7.29 -22.82
C ASN A 93 -11.31 7.32 -23.08
N ASN A 94 -12.12 6.91 -22.09
CA ASN A 94 -13.60 6.89 -22.06
C ASN A 94 -14.28 5.65 -22.63
N PHE A 95 -13.63 4.51 -22.59
CA PHE A 95 -14.21 3.25 -22.98
C PHE A 95 -14.51 2.39 -21.74
N TYR A 96 -15.75 1.91 -21.62
CA TYR A 96 -16.16 1.01 -20.54
C TYR A 96 -16.24 -0.43 -21.03
N TYR A 97 -15.74 -1.36 -20.26
CA TYR A 97 -16.01 -2.79 -20.44
C TYR A 97 -16.09 -3.51 -19.10
N GLU A 98 -16.91 -4.55 -19.08
CA GLU A 98 -17.01 -5.48 -17.96
C GLU A 98 -17.14 -6.89 -18.53
N VAL A 99 -16.37 -7.85 -18.01
CA VAL A 99 -16.43 -9.25 -18.41
C VAL A 99 -16.73 -10.11 -17.21
N SER A 100 -17.86 -10.76 -17.21
CA SER A 100 -18.28 -11.68 -16.15
C SER A 100 -18.45 -13.11 -16.68
N VAL A 101 -18.44 -14.09 -15.79
CA VAL A 101 -18.66 -15.48 -16.12
C VAL A 101 -19.56 -16.15 -15.08
N THR A 102 -20.55 -16.90 -15.57
CA THR A 102 -21.42 -17.72 -14.73
C THR A 102 -21.61 -19.08 -15.40
N GLY A 103 -21.00 -20.12 -14.83
CA GLY A 103 -21.03 -21.46 -15.43
C GLY A 103 -20.39 -21.49 -16.81
N ASN A 104 -21.17 -21.80 -17.84
CA ASN A 104 -20.75 -21.85 -19.24
C ASN A 104 -21.11 -20.57 -20.04
N VAL A 105 -21.49 -19.50 -19.35
CA VAL A 105 -21.88 -18.24 -19.97
C VAL A 105 -20.86 -17.17 -19.62
N VAL A 106 -20.37 -16.44 -20.63
CA VAL A 106 -19.52 -15.26 -20.48
C VAL A 106 -20.29 -14.06 -21.00
N GLU A 107 -20.43 -13.03 -20.18
CA GLU A 107 -21.06 -11.78 -20.55
C GLU A 107 -20.01 -10.69 -20.70
N LEU A 108 -20.07 -9.96 -21.81
CA LEU A 108 -19.29 -8.75 -22.06
C LEU A 108 -20.26 -7.57 -22.17
N ILE A 109 -20.11 -6.62 -21.29
CA ILE A 109 -20.73 -5.30 -21.40
C ILE A 109 -19.64 -4.34 -21.88
N TRP A 110 -19.90 -3.58 -22.94
CA TRP A 110 -18.92 -2.66 -23.49
C TRP A 110 -19.56 -1.48 -24.21
N GLY A 111 -18.81 -0.41 -24.40
CA GLY A 111 -19.24 0.75 -25.17
C GLY A 111 -18.76 2.07 -24.57
N SER A 112 -19.11 3.16 -25.24
CA SER A 112 -18.92 4.52 -24.74
C SER A 112 -20.25 5.26 -24.65
N ASN A 113 -20.30 6.32 -23.84
CA ASN A 113 -21.54 7.09 -23.62
C ASN A 113 -22.05 7.83 -24.87
N SER A 114 -21.31 7.85 -25.99
CA SER A 114 -21.57 8.70 -27.12
C SER A 114 -21.85 7.95 -28.43
N SER A 115 -22.00 6.59 -28.48
CA SER A 115 -21.63 5.91 -29.69
C SER A 115 -22.62 4.97 -30.33
N THR A 116 -22.43 4.85 -31.62
CA THR A 116 -22.78 3.80 -32.57
C THR A 116 -21.75 2.64 -32.52
N ASP A 117 -21.14 2.34 -31.39
CA ASP A 117 -20.13 1.29 -31.26
C ASP A 117 -20.76 -0.08 -31.58
N THR A 118 -20.09 -0.88 -32.38
CA THR A 118 -20.55 -2.19 -32.78
C THR A 118 -19.50 -3.26 -32.51
N PHE A 119 -19.94 -4.42 -32.07
CA PHE A 119 -19.13 -5.62 -31.97
C PHE A 119 -19.51 -6.57 -33.11
N GLU A 120 -18.52 -7.05 -33.83
CA GLU A 120 -18.72 -8.02 -34.91
C GLU A 120 -17.96 -9.30 -34.58
N PHE A 121 -18.64 -10.41 -34.71
CA PHE A 121 -18.07 -11.74 -34.60
C PHE A 121 -18.10 -12.37 -36.02
N VAL A 122 -16.94 -12.42 -36.63
CA VAL A 122 -16.85 -12.82 -38.06
C VAL A 122 -16.36 -14.27 -38.17
N ASN A 123 -17.08 -15.09 -38.88
CA ASN A 123 -16.59 -16.41 -39.26
C ASN A 123 -15.53 -16.28 -40.36
N PHE A 124 -14.46 -17.05 -40.28
CA PHE A 124 -13.48 -17.12 -41.36
C PHE A 124 -14.10 -17.82 -42.59
N PRO A 125 -14.01 -17.22 -43.81
CA PRO A 125 -14.71 -17.73 -44.99
C PRO A 125 -14.16 -19.06 -45.56
N ASP A 126 -12.94 -19.47 -45.18
CA ASP A 126 -12.25 -20.59 -45.83
C ASP A 126 -12.12 -21.86 -44.96
N GLN A 127 -12.73 -21.93 -43.81
CA GLN A 127 -12.76 -23.14 -43.01
C GLN A 127 -14.09 -23.86 -43.18
N THR A 128 -14.05 -25.13 -43.64
CA THR A 128 -15.23 -25.98 -43.72
C THR A 128 -16.06 -25.85 -42.44
N PRO A 129 -17.36 -25.51 -42.57
CA PRO A 129 -18.19 -25.30 -41.41
C PRO A 129 -18.30 -26.61 -40.63
N HIS A 130 -17.67 -26.69 -39.48
CA HIS A 130 -18.03 -27.69 -38.50
C HIS A 130 -19.49 -27.40 -38.09
N THR A 131 -20.37 -28.31 -38.40
CA THR A 131 -21.82 -28.20 -38.29
C THR A 131 -22.36 -28.21 -36.86
N SER A 132 -21.54 -28.10 -35.85
CA SER A 132 -21.98 -27.96 -34.46
C SER A 132 -21.83 -26.51 -33.99
N ALA A 133 -22.90 -25.93 -33.50
CA ALA A 133 -22.91 -24.60 -32.88
C ALA A 133 -22.04 -24.62 -31.62
N TRP A 134 -20.80 -24.28 -31.80
CA TRP A 134 -19.79 -24.31 -30.72
C TRP A 134 -19.99 -23.22 -29.66
N LEU A 135 -20.39 -22.09 -30.16
CA LEU A 135 -20.54 -20.89 -29.36
C LEU A 135 -21.73 -20.14 -29.95
N THR A 136 -22.73 -19.92 -29.15
CA THR A 136 -23.81 -19.00 -29.47
C THR A 136 -23.56 -17.67 -28.78
N TYR A 137 -23.94 -16.58 -29.44
CA TYR A 137 -23.91 -15.28 -28.83
C TYR A 137 -25.16 -14.48 -29.15
N THR A 138 -25.56 -13.63 -28.21
CA THR A 138 -26.62 -12.65 -28.38
C THR A 138 -26.04 -11.27 -28.11
N ILE A 139 -26.51 -10.29 -28.87
CA ILE A 139 -26.16 -8.87 -28.68
C ILE A 139 -27.43 -8.13 -28.32
N GLU A 140 -27.41 -7.47 -27.19
CA GLU A 140 -28.50 -6.65 -26.70
C GLU A 140 -28.01 -5.21 -26.49
N ALA A 141 -28.89 -4.24 -26.79
CA ALA A 141 -28.61 -2.85 -26.41
C ALA A 141 -28.56 -2.75 -24.90
N TYR A 142 -27.50 -2.18 -24.38
CA TYR A 142 -27.27 -2.02 -22.93
C TYR A 142 -27.13 -0.55 -22.61
N THR A 143 -27.90 -0.09 -21.64
CA THR A 143 -27.65 1.24 -21.08
C THR A 143 -26.48 1.07 -20.13
N ILE A 144 -25.30 1.47 -20.55
CA ILE A 144 -24.12 1.47 -19.68
C ILE A 144 -24.48 2.34 -18.49
N PRO A 145 -24.50 1.80 -17.26
CA PRO A 145 -24.56 2.64 -16.07
C PRO A 145 -23.42 3.64 -16.20
N ALA A 146 -23.72 4.88 -15.97
CA ALA A 146 -22.69 5.91 -16.07
C ALA A 146 -21.47 5.50 -15.26
N LEU A 147 -20.32 5.47 -15.91
CA LEU A 147 -19.07 4.98 -15.36
C LEU A 147 -18.73 5.74 -14.08
N ILE A 148 -18.84 5.06 -12.97
CA ILE A 148 -18.31 5.54 -11.71
C ILE A 148 -16.88 5.00 -11.65
N VAL A 149 -15.92 5.83 -12.00
CA VAL A 149 -14.51 5.50 -11.83
C VAL A 149 -14.13 6.05 -10.47
N PRO A 150 -13.81 5.22 -9.48
CA PRO A 150 -13.04 5.70 -8.36
C PRO A 150 -11.76 6.32 -8.94
N GLU A 151 -11.40 7.51 -8.51
CA GLU A 151 -10.19 8.21 -9.00
C GLU A 151 -8.90 7.46 -8.63
N VAL A 152 -9.02 6.42 -7.79
CA VAL A 152 -7.93 5.62 -7.25
C VAL A 152 -8.21 4.14 -7.54
N LEU A 153 -7.20 3.45 -8.03
CA LEU A 153 -7.26 2.01 -8.30
C LEU A 153 -7.44 1.22 -7.01
N ASP A 154 -8.06 0.06 -7.10
CA ASP A 154 -8.17 -0.90 -6.00
C ASP A 154 -6.78 -1.29 -5.48
N GLU A 155 -6.71 -1.58 -4.17
CA GLU A 155 -5.51 -2.08 -3.49
C GLU A 155 -4.33 -1.11 -3.37
N GLN A 156 -4.53 0.16 -3.65
CA GLN A 156 -3.48 1.16 -3.40
C GLN A 156 -3.19 1.30 -1.90
N ILE A 157 -1.93 1.65 -1.61
CA ILE A 157 -1.51 1.97 -0.24
C ILE A 157 -1.68 3.46 -0.04
N ILE A 158 -2.57 3.86 0.88
CA ILE A 158 -2.84 5.25 1.20
C ILE A 158 -2.14 5.68 2.49
N LEU A 159 -1.78 6.96 2.57
CA LEU A 159 -1.09 7.56 3.69
C LEU A 159 -2.10 8.31 4.57
N SER A 160 -2.36 7.82 5.80
CA SER A 160 -3.45 8.32 6.66
C SER A 160 -3.26 9.76 7.15
N ARG A 161 -2.03 10.27 7.16
CA ARG A 161 -1.71 11.65 7.56
C ARG A 161 -1.71 12.65 6.39
N SER A 162 -2.11 12.20 5.19
CA SER A 162 -2.27 13.06 4.01
C SER A 162 -3.66 12.92 3.43
N PRO A 163 -4.21 13.96 2.79
CA PRO A 163 -5.56 13.92 2.26
C PRO A 163 -5.77 12.75 1.29
N TYR A 164 -6.75 11.93 1.59
CA TYR A 164 -7.26 10.90 0.70
C TYR A 164 -8.77 10.98 0.64
N HIS A 165 -9.28 11.12 -0.56
CA HIS A 165 -10.71 11.25 -0.81
C HIS A 165 -11.17 10.11 -1.71
N PHE A 166 -12.13 9.35 -1.24
CA PHE A 166 -12.90 8.47 -2.11
C PHE A 166 -13.84 9.34 -2.92
N LYS A 167 -13.55 9.48 -4.22
CA LYS A 167 -14.26 10.36 -5.12
C LYS A 167 -15.11 9.56 -6.08
N LEU A 168 -16.38 9.90 -6.15
CA LEU A 168 -17.31 9.37 -7.11
C LEU A 168 -17.78 10.48 -8.04
N THR A 169 -17.74 10.21 -9.34
CA THR A 169 -18.29 11.10 -10.37
C THR A 169 -19.40 10.34 -11.09
N PRO A 170 -20.62 10.28 -10.52
CA PRO A 170 -21.71 9.60 -11.16
C PRO A 170 -22.09 10.31 -12.45
N GLY A 171 -22.08 9.60 -13.58
CA GLY A 171 -22.60 10.13 -14.85
C GLY A 171 -24.13 10.06 -14.93
N ILE A 172 -24.82 9.68 -13.83
CA ILE A 172 -26.27 9.60 -13.73
C ILE A 172 -26.79 10.68 -12.77
N THR A 173 -28.06 10.98 -12.89
CA THR A 173 -28.77 11.82 -11.93
C THR A 173 -28.94 11.09 -10.59
N PHE A 174 -28.59 11.73 -9.49
CA PHE A 174 -28.72 11.19 -8.15
C PHE A 174 -29.06 12.32 -7.14
N ASP A 175 -29.59 11.95 -6.00
CA ASP A 175 -29.90 12.86 -4.89
C ASP A 175 -29.09 12.55 -3.64
N GLU A 176 -28.65 11.31 -3.46
CA GLU A 176 -27.88 10.88 -2.29
C GLU A 176 -26.82 9.84 -2.68
N ILE A 177 -25.66 9.91 -2.02
CA ILE A 177 -24.66 8.85 -1.98
C ILE A 177 -24.43 8.47 -0.52
N THR A 178 -24.56 7.19 -0.22
CA THR A 178 -24.19 6.61 1.08
C THR A 178 -22.93 5.78 0.89
N ALA A 179 -22.01 5.84 1.87
CA ALA A 179 -20.78 5.03 1.87
C ALA A 179 -20.67 4.31 3.22
N GLU A 180 -20.62 2.99 3.17
CA GLU A 180 -20.31 2.11 4.28
C GLU A 180 -18.79 1.86 4.26
N ILE A 181 -18.10 2.18 5.37
CA ILE A 181 -16.65 2.08 5.48
C ILE A 181 -16.33 1.01 6.51
N PHE A 182 -15.53 0.03 6.10
CA PHE A 182 -15.07 -1.08 6.92
C PHE A 182 -13.57 -0.95 7.11
N ILE A 183 -13.11 -0.88 8.36
CA ILE A 183 -11.69 -0.78 8.71
C ILE A 183 -11.32 -2.02 9.51
N TYR A 184 -10.38 -2.82 9.01
CA TYR A 184 -10.04 -4.11 9.61
C TYR A 184 -8.60 -4.55 9.28
N ARG A 185 -8.13 -5.57 9.98
CA ARG A 185 -6.83 -6.21 9.76
C ARG A 185 -7.05 -7.67 9.37
N GLY A 186 -6.00 -8.28 8.83
CA GLY A 186 -6.01 -9.67 8.42
C GLY A 186 -6.26 -9.85 6.94
N HIS A 187 -6.99 -10.89 6.56
CA HIS A 187 -7.26 -11.21 5.16
C HIS A 187 -8.30 -10.26 4.56
N LYS A 188 -8.02 -9.76 3.35
CA LYS A 188 -8.79 -8.72 2.65
C LYS A 188 -10.29 -9.05 2.50
N ILE A 189 -10.63 -10.32 2.30
CA ILE A 189 -12.01 -10.77 2.07
C ILE A 189 -12.56 -11.46 3.32
N ASP A 190 -11.81 -12.44 3.85
CA ASP A 190 -12.34 -13.36 4.89
C ASP A 190 -12.48 -12.68 6.26
N ASP A 191 -11.61 -11.72 6.57
CA ASP A 191 -11.61 -10.99 7.84
C ASP A 191 -12.42 -9.69 7.80
N ARG A 192 -13.08 -9.39 6.67
CA ARG A 192 -13.93 -8.21 6.58
C ARG A 192 -15.13 -8.35 7.53
N PRO A 193 -15.34 -7.40 8.45
CA PRO A 193 -16.44 -7.46 9.38
C PRO A 193 -17.79 -7.37 8.66
N ALA A 194 -18.82 -8.01 9.22
CA ALA A 194 -20.18 -7.97 8.68
C ALA A 194 -20.85 -6.59 8.84
N THR A 195 -20.37 -5.77 9.77
CA THR A 195 -20.90 -4.42 10.05
C THR A 195 -19.85 -3.37 9.73
N SER A 196 -20.26 -2.30 9.08
CA SER A 196 -19.41 -1.16 8.77
C SER A 196 -18.91 -0.46 10.04
N THR A 197 -17.69 0.05 9.99
CA THR A 197 -17.10 0.88 11.04
C THR A 197 -17.74 2.28 11.03
N TYR A 198 -17.97 2.82 9.82
CA TYR A 198 -18.64 4.11 9.64
C TYR A 198 -19.64 4.05 8.50
N ASN A 199 -20.72 4.84 8.67
CA ASN A 199 -21.70 5.09 7.64
C ASN A 199 -21.73 6.58 7.34
N LEU A 200 -21.40 6.95 6.11
CA LEU A 200 -21.40 8.33 5.66
C LEU A 200 -22.48 8.53 4.61
N SER A 201 -23.10 9.71 4.60
CA SER A 201 -24.09 10.08 3.60
C SER A 201 -23.83 11.50 3.14
N LYS A 202 -23.99 11.74 1.85
CA LYS A 202 -23.95 13.07 1.24
C LYS A 202 -25.10 13.21 0.26
N SER A 203 -25.93 14.22 0.48
CA SER A 203 -27.02 14.61 -0.41
C SER A 203 -26.57 15.76 -1.31
N VAL A 204 -27.05 15.79 -2.55
CA VAL A 204 -26.88 16.91 -3.46
C VAL A 204 -28.12 17.78 -3.49
N VAL A 205 -27.94 19.08 -3.32
CA VAL A 205 -29.03 20.06 -3.35
C VAL A 205 -29.56 20.29 -4.77
N GLN A 206 -28.74 20.04 -5.77
CA GLN A 206 -29.10 20.21 -7.18
C GLN A 206 -28.76 18.92 -7.93
N VAL A 207 -29.78 18.28 -8.44
CA VAL A 207 -29.67 17.12 -9.31
C VAL A 207 -28.84 17.50 -10.54
N GLY A 208 -27.59 17.07 -10.58
CA GLY A 208 -26.65 17.42 -11.65
C GLY A 208 -25.38 16.60 -11.56
N GLN A 209 -24.59 16.67 -12.62
CA GLN A 209 -23.30 15.97 -12.73
C GLN A 209 -22.27 16.64 -11.83
N GLY A 210 -22.07 16.13 -10.64
CA GLY A 210 -21.05 16.59 -9.71
C GLY A 210 -20.26 15.45 -9.13
N ALA A 211 -18.98 15.68 -8.84
CA ALA A 211 -18.19 14.75 -8.06
C ALA A 211 -18.54 14.86 -6.58
N ILE A 212 -18.70 13.73 -5.92
CA ILE A 212 -18.82 13.67 -4.47
C ILE A 212 -17.57 13.01 -3.90
N ASN A 213 -16.99 13.63 -2.89
CA ASN A 213 -15.79 13.16 -2.21
C ASN A 213 -16.14 12.79 -0.77
N PHE A 214 -15.66 11.63 -0.31
CA PHE A 214 -15.64 11.26 1.08
C PHE A 214 -14.20 11.32 1.59
N ASP A 215 -13.99 12.05 2.67
CA ASP A 215 -12.69 12.20 3.30
C ASP A 215 -12.41 10.98 4.18
N ILE A 216 -11.54 10.09 3.71
CA ILE A 216 -11.28 8.80 4.32
C ILE A 216 -10.11 8.86 5.30
N HIS A 217 -9.07 9.65 5.03
CA HIS A 217 -7.82 9.62 5.80
C HIS A 217 -8.03 9.93 7.29
N LYS A 218 -8.92 10.86 7.63
CA LYS A 218 -9.21 11.20 9.03
C LYS A 218 -9.88 10.08 9.81
N LEU A 219 -10.70 9.28 9.12
CA LEU A 219 -11.41 8.16 9.75
C LEU A 219 -10.45 7.01 10.06
N VAL A 220 -9.38 6.89 9.30
CA VAL A 220 -8.44 5.76 9.37
C VAL A 220 -7.25 6.05 10.29
N ASN A 221 -6.91 7.32 10.49
CA ASN A 221 -5.69 7.72 11.18
C ASN A 221 -5.52 7.09 12.58
N ASP A 222 -6.59 6.95 13.35
CA ASP A 222 -6.52 6.37 14.69
C ASP A 222 -6.36 4.83 14.69
N TYR A 223 -6.66 4.18 13.58
CA TYR A 223 -6.57 2.72 13.44
C TYR A 223 -5.18 2.24 13.04
N VAL A 224 -4.34 3.12 12.46
CA VAL A 224 -2.99 2.79 11.99
C VAL A 224 -1.90 3.23 12.98
N LYS A 225 -2.26 3.88 14.08
CA LYS A 225 -1.31 4.25 15.14
C LYS A 225 -0.98 3.06 16.02
N SER A 226 0.30 2.73 16.15
CA SER A 226 0.78 1.70 17.07
C SER A 226 2.15 2.01 17.62
N ASN A 227 2.48 1.31 18.70
CA ASN A 227 3.79 1.35 19.31
C ASN A 227 4.76 0.39 18.59
N TYR A 228 6.05 0.70 18.66
CA TYR A 228 7.09 -0.19 18.19
C TYR A 228 7.18 -1.45 19.07
N ASN A 229 7.10 -2.63 18.45
CA ASN A 229 7.12 -3.92 19.15
C ASN A 229 8.37 -4.77 18.83
N GLY A 230 9.40 -4.15 18.23
CA GLY A 230 10.59 -4.85 17.79
C GLY A 230 10.54 -5.30 16.32
N ILE A 231 11.62 -5.91 15.89
CA ILE A 231 11.77 -6.49 14.55
C ILE A 231 11.59 -8.00 14.68
N GLY A 232 10.73 -8.57 13.84
CA GLY A 232 10.51 -10.01 13.77
C GLY A 232 11.56 -10.73 12.90
N ILE A 233 11.26 -11.98 12.55
CA ILE A 233 12.11 -12.80 11.69
C ILE A 233 11.90 -12.36 10.23
N ASP A 234 12.98 -12.30 9.44
CA ASP A 234 12.93 -11.99 8.01
C ASP A 234 11.95 -12.91 7.27
N GLY A 235 11.13 -12.33 6.41
CA GLY A 235 10.13 -13.06 5.63
C GLY A 235 9.00 -13.67 6.44
N ALA A 236 8.92 -13.43 7.75
CA ALA A 236 7.81 -13.80 8.61
C ALA A 236 7.18 -12.55 9.22
N PHE A 237 5.89 -12.36 8.98
CA PHE A 237 5.15 -11.22 9.53
C PHE A 237 4.24 -11.68 10.66
N THR A 238 4.23 -10.91 11.72
CA THR A 238 3.19 -11.02 12.72
C THR A 238 2.28 -9.79 12.60
N THR A 239 1.00 -9.96 12.80
CA THR A 239 -0.02 -8.90 12.73
C THR A 239 0.28 -7.69 13.64
N SER A 240 1.19 -7.86 14.62
CA SER A 240 1.57 -6.82 15.57
C SER A 240 2.66 -5.86 15.08
N LEU A 241 3.34 -6.17 13.96
CA LEU A 241 4.54 -5.41 13.53
C LEU A 241 4.25 -4.31 12.52
N LEU A 242 3.14 -4.37 11.81
CA LEU A 242 2.79 -3.39 10.79
C LEU A 242 1.48 -2.70 11.13
N ASP A 243 1.54 -1.39 11.13
CA ASP A 243 0.40 -0.50 11.29
C ASP A 243 -0.31 -0.29 9.98
N SER A 244 -0.86 -1.36 9.46
CA SER A 244 -1.64 -1.31 8.24
C SER A 244 -3.02 -1.90 8.48
N VAL A 245 -4.02 -1.28 7.86
CA VAL A 245 -5.41 -1.72 7.90
C VAL A 245 -6.00 -1.70 6.51
N TRP A 246 -6.82 -2.70 6.20
CA TRP A 246 -7.69 -2.65 5.05
C TRP A 246 -8.82 -1.66 5.29
N VAL A 247 -9.12 -0.88 4.27
CA VAL A 247 -10.27 0.02 4.22
C VAL A 247 -11.10 -0.39 3.01
N TYR A 248 -12.21 -1.06 3.27
CA TYR A 248 -13.20 -1.39 2.25
C TYR A 248 -14.29 -0.35 2.30
N ILE A 249 -14.59 0.25 1.15
CA ILE A 249 -15.61 1.28 0.98
C ILE A 249 -16.67 0.71 0.06
N ASP A 250 -17.91 0.68 0.52
CA ASP A 250 -19.08 0.28 -0.25
C ASP A 250 -20.04 1.48 -0.37
N ALA A 251 -20.02 2.08 -1.56
CA ALA A 251 -20.82 3.27 -1.83
C ALA A 251 -22.04 2.94 -2.69
N LYS A 252 -23.19 3.44 -2.27
CA LYS A 252 -24.49 3.27 -2.95
C LYS A 252 -25.01 4.62 -3.39
N ILE A 253 -25.34 4.72 -4.64
CA ILE A 253 -25.91 5.92 -5.26
C ILE A 253 -27.42 5.74 -5.32
N ARG A 254 -28.14 6.74 -4.84
CA ARG A 254 -29.61 6.70 -4.74
C ARG A 254 -30.25 7.87 -5.49
N LEU A 255 -31.46 7.60 -5.98
CA LEU A 255 -32.37 8.60 -6.52
C LEU A 255 -33.76 8.33 -5.98
N ALA A 256 -34.38 9.33 -5.34
CA ALA A 256 -35.69 9.24 -4.70
C ALA A 256 -35.80 8.04 -3.72
N GLY A 257 -34.70 7.76 -3.00
CA GLY A 257 -34.60 6.67 -2.04
C GLY A 257 -34.33 5.28 -2.64
N ALA A 258 -34.39 5.14 -3.96
CA ALA A 258 -34.08 3.88 -4.64
C ALA A 258 -32.58 3.80 -5.01
N GLU A 259 -31.95 2.66 -4.71
CA GLU A 259 -30.57 2.40 -5.11
C GLU A 259 -30.50 2.25 -6.64
N GLN A 260 -29.60 3.05 -7.26
CA GLN A 260 -29.38 3.05 -8.70
C GLN A 260 -28.10 2.30 -9.05
N TYR A 261 -27.08 2.42 -8.22
CA TYR A 261 -25.78 1.83 -8.48
C TYR A 261 -24.99 1.66 -7.16
N GLN A 262 -24.08 0.67 -7.16
CA GLN A 262 -23.15 0.38 -6.08
C GLN A 262 -21.71 0.40 -6.63
N ALA A 263 -20.81 1.06 -5.92
CA ALA A 263 -19.39 1.06 -6.20
C ALA A 263 -18.63 0.67 -4.94
N ASN A 264 -17.60 -0.15 -5.09
CA ASN A 264 -16.75 -0.54 -3.98
C ASN A 264 -15.27 -0.34 -4.32
N GLN A 265 -14.49 -0.13 -3.29
CA GLN A 265 -13.04 0.01 -3.38
C GLN A 265 -12.40 -0.54 -2.10
N THR A 266 -11.27 -1.21 -2.26
CA THR A 266 -10.43 -1.66 -1.14
C THR A 266 -9.07 -0.99 -1.23
N VAL A 267 -8.64 -0.32 -0.16
CA VAL A 267 -7.29 0.28 -0.07
C VAL A 267 -6.62 -0.16 1.22
N LEU A 268 -5.30 -0.17 1.23
CA LEU A 268 -4.50 -0.41 2.44
C LEU A 268 -4.07 0.94 3.01
N ALA A 269 -4.35 1.21 4.27
CA ALA A 269 -3.91 2.43 4.93
C ALA A 269 -2.75 2.19 5.86
N VAL A 270 -1.79 3.12 5.86
CA VAL A 270 -0.61 3.16 6.73
C VAL A 270 -0.43 4.54 7.36
N ASP A 271 0.30 4.63 8.48
CA ASP A 271 0.55 5.88 9.21
C ASP A 271 1.66 6.73 8.55
N GLY A 272 1.46 7.10 7.30
CA GLY A 272 2.40 7.88 6.51
C GLY A 272 1.86 9.25 6.09
N PHE A 273 2.72 10.06 5.46
CA PHE A 273 2.39 11.38 4.95
C PHE A 273 3.16 11.74 3.67
N LYS A 274 2.63 12.68 2.90
CA LYS A 274 3.33 13.39 1.81
C LYS A 274 3.64 14.82 2.24
N TYR A 275 4.74 15.37 1.72
CA TYR A 275 5.04 16.79 1.89
C TYR A 275 4.10 17.65 1.02
N HIS A 276 3.79 18.85 1.48
CA HIS A 276 2.96 19.78 0.70
C HIS A 276 3.53 20.10 -0.69
N THR A 277 4.84 19.99 -0.86
CA THR A 277 5.54 20.21 -2.14
C THR A 277 5.49 19.03 -3.11
N GLU A 278 5.03 17.86 -2.66
CA GLU A 278 4.75 16.71 -3.51
C GLU A 278 3.36 16.93 -4.14
N VAL A 279 3.37 17.32 -5.41
CA VAL A 279 2.28 18.04 -6.11
C VAL A 279 0.99 17.25 -6.31
N ASP A 280 1.00 15.93 -6.15
CA ASP A 280 -0.22 15.15 -6.32
C ASP A 280 -1.08 15.20 -5.07
N SER A 281 -2.28 15.72 -5.26
CA SER A 281 -3.30 15.92 -4.22
C SER A 281 -3.83 14.62 -3.60
N LEU A 282 -3.44 13.46 -4.11
CA LEU A 282 -3.81 12.15 -3.60
C LEU A 282 -2.67 11.57 -2.76
N SER A 283 -3.03 10.82 -1.73
CA SER A 283 -2.08 10.29 -0.76
C SER A 283 -1.58 8.85 -1.01
N PRO A 284 -1.85 8.17 -2.12
CA PRO A 284 -1.30 6.84 -2.33
C PRO A 284 0.22 6.89 -2.49
N ILE A 285 0.88 5.81 -2.08
CA ILE A 285 2.28 5.57 -2.42
C ILE A 285 2.36 5.41 -3.94
N GLU A 286 3.26 6.12 -4.57
CA GLU A 286 3.41 6.06 -6.02
C GLU A 286 3.88 4.68 -6.47
N PHE A 287 3.42 4.24 -7.63
CA PHE A 287 3.73 2.92 -8.19
C PHE A 287 5.23 2.61 -8.31
N GLN A 288 6.08 3.63 -8.40
CA GLN A 288 7.55 3.46 -8.51
C GLN A 288 8.27 3.45 -7.15
N GLN A 289 7.58 3.65 -6.04
CA GLN A 289 8.18 3.67 -4.70
C GLN A 289 8.07 2.30 -4.03
N ASN A 290 8.66 1.28 -4.64
CA ASN A 290 8.59 -0.08 -4.12
C ASN A 290 9.40 -0.28 -2.82
N ILE A 291 10.45 0.53 -2.60
CA ILE A 291 11.23 0.49 -1.35
C ILE A 291 10.88 1.72 -0.51
N LEU A 292 10.46 1.47 0.73
CA LEU A 292 9.87 2.48 1.61
C LEU A 292 10.94 3.21 2.46
N SER A 293 11.94 3.75 1.78
CA SER A 293 13.01 4.56 2.35
C SER A 293 13.29 5.78 1.48
N SER A 294 13.54 6.93 2.11
CA SER A 294 13.89 8.18 1.40
C SER A 294 15.36 8.28 1.00
N ILE A 295 16.17 7.28 1.35
CA ILE A 295 17.58 7.18 0.97
C ILE A 295 17.88 5.83 0.36
N THR A 296 18.88 5.77 -0.51
CA THR A 296 19.38 4.54 -1.15
C THR A 296 20.74 4.08 -0.61
N ASN A 297 21.48 4.99 0.03
CA ASN A 297 22.76 4.70 0.64
C ASN A 297 22.67 4.80 2.14
N HIS A 298 22.82 3.68 2.82
CA HIS A 298 22.63 3.53 4.25
C HIS A 298 23.95 3.34 4.97
N ILE A 299 24.02 3.85 6.19
CA ILE A 299 25.13 3.57 7.12
C ILE A 299 24.56 2.73 8.25
N ILE A 300 25.13 1.57 8.46
CA ILE A 300 24.76 0.64 9.54
C ILE A 300 25.99 0.28 10.35
N TYR A 301 25.78 -0.26 11.54
CA TYR A 301 26.84 -0.73 12.43
C TYR A 301 26.71 -2.23 12.65
N ASN A 302 27.83 -2.89 12.96
CA ASN A 302 27.81 -4.28 13.37
C ASN A 302 26.84 -4.47 14.56
N ASP A 303 26.16 -5.59 14.59
CA ASP A 303 25.19 -5.98 15.63
C ASP A 303 23.99 -5.02 15.80
N SER A 304 23.67 -4.21 14.77
CA SER A 304 22.49 -3.37 14.81
C SER A 304 21.35 -3.95 13.96
N ASP A 305 20.16 -3.94 14.52
CA ASP A 305 18.95 -4.20 13.77
C ASP A 305 18.64 -3.03 12.82
N TYR A 306 18.47 -3.33 11.54
CA TYR A 306 18.15 -2.33 10.54
C TYR A 306 17.06 -2.83 9.58
N PRO A 307 15.79 -2.54 9.84
CA PRO A 307 14.71 -2.97 8.96
C PRO A 307 14.67 -2.12 7.69
N LEU A 308 14.63 -2.78 6.54
CA LEU A 308 14.36 -2.16 5.25
C LEU A 308 13.02 -2.66 4.73
N TYR A 309 12.06 -1.76 4.63
CA TYR A 309 10.68 -2.05 4.24
C TYR A 309 10.47 -1.90 2.73
N PHE A 310 9.58 -2.71 2.18
CA PHE A 310 9.27 -2.73 0.75
C PHE A 310 7.83 -3.21 0.49
N ILE A 311 7.32 -2.92 -0.70
CA ILE A 311 6.02 -3.42 -1.17
C ILE A 311 6.23 -4.82 -1.73
N THR A 312 5.39 -5.77 -1.34
CA THR A 312 5.52 -7.19 -1.73
C THR A 312 4.92 -7.50 -3.09
N GLU A 313 4.07 -6.61 -3.61
CA GLU A 313 3.38 -6.81 -4.89
C GLU A 313 4.37 -6.81 -6.06
N GLY A 314 4.32 -7.88 -6.85
CA GLY A 314 5.22 -8.07 -7.99
C GLY A 314 6.67 -8.43 -7.63
N LEU A 315 7.02 -8.55 -6.35
CA LEU A 315 8.35 -8.95 -5.91
C LEU A 315 8.67 -10.39 -6.32
N THR A 316 9.80 -10.59 -6.97
CA THR A 316 10.26 -11.92 -7.44
C THR A 316 11.47 -12.44 -6.68
N THR A 317 12.44 -11.58 -6.38
CA THR A 317 13.63 -11.98 -5.62
C THR A 317 14.14 -10.85 -4.74
N ILE A 318 14.72 -11.22 -3.61
CA ILE A 318 15.51 -10.34 -2.74
C ILE A 318 16.89 -10.97 -2.60
N THR A 319 17.92 -10.20 -2.88
CA THR A 319 19.31 -10.63 -2.66
C THR A 319 19.98 -9.63 -1.72
N ALA A 320 20.47 -10.10 -0.57
CA ALA A 320 21.21 -9.30 0.38
C ALA A 320 22.65 -9.85 0.50
N ASN A 321 23.65 -9.02 0.23
CA ASN A 321 25.06 -9.41 0.26
C ASN A 321 25.35 -10.68 -0.57
N GLY A 322 24.74 -10.80 -1.75
CA GLY A 322 24.87 -11.99 -2.62
C GLY A 322 24.09 -13.22 -2.15
N ILE A 323 23.40 -13.15 -1.01
CA ILE A 323 22.60 -14.24 -0.46
C ILE A 323 21.15 -14.03 -0.86
N ASN A 324 20.51 -15.05 -1.41
CA ASN A 324 19.08 -15.01 -1.69
C ASN A 324 18.28 -15.08 -0.38
N VAL A 325 17.45 -14.08 -0.14
CA VAL A 325 16.58 -14.00 1.05
C VAL A 325 15.30 -14.77 0.75
N PRO A 326 15.02 -15.88 1.45
CA PRO A 326 13.75 -16.58 1.27
C PRO A 326 12.60 -15.75 1.85
N PHE A 327 11.51 -15.66 1.11
CA PHE A 327 10.32 -15.00 1.61
C PHE A 327 9.05 -15.71 1.14
N THR A 328 7.98 -15.55 1.93
CA THR A 328 6.64 -15.98 1.57
C THR A 328 5.67 -14.91 2.04
N PHE A 329 5.06 -14.19 1.10
CA PHE A 329 4.10 -13.15 1.38
C PHE A 329 2.77 -13.46 0.71
N SER A 330 1.68 -13.12 1.37
CA SER A 330 0.34 -13.08 0.78
C SER A 330 -0.15 -11.63 0.78
N GLN A 331 -0.38 -11.09 -0.40
CA GLN A 331 -0.85 -9.71 -0.59
C GLN A 331 -2.29 -9.51 -0.13
N ASP A 332 -3.00 -10.60 0.14
CA ASP A 332 -4.36 -10.54 0.68
C ASP A 332 -4.39 -10.23 2.18
N TYR A 333 -3.26 -10.32 2.88
CA TYR A 333 -3.15 -9.96 4.28
C TYR A 333 -2.61 -8.55 4.47
N SER A 334 -3.30 -7.73 5.27
CA SER A 334 -2.92 -6.33 5.50
C SER A 334 -1.47 -6.16 5.95
N ASN A 335 -0.98 -7.05 6.81
CA ASN A 335 0.38 -7.03 7.34
C ASN A 335 1.43 -7.68 6.42
N GLN A 336 1.05 -8.18 5.25
CA GLN A 336 1.97 -8.82 4.31
C GLN A 336 2.09 -8.09 2.98
N LYS A 337 1.25 -7.09 2.71
CA LYS A 337 1.39 -6.24 1.53
C LYS A 337 2.63 -5.34 1.60
N ILE A 338 3.08 -5.03 2.81
CA ILE A 338 4.36 -4.36 3.08
C ILE A 338 5.25 -5.35 3.81
N GLY A 339 6.41 -5.63 3.23
CA GLY A 339 7.42 -6.54 3.77
C GLY A 339 8.60 -5.79 4.38
N TYR A 340 9.43 -6.49 5.14
CA TYR A 340 10.73 -6.00 5.55
C TYR A 340 11.75 -7.13 5.62
N ILE A 341 13.03 -6.76 5.52
CA ILE A 341 14.16 -7.58 5.90
C ILE A 341 14.95 -6.86 6.97
N ASN A 342 15.53 -7.60 7.91
CA ASN A 342 16.53 -7.07 8.83
C ASN A 342 17.92 -7.17 8.18
N VAL A 343 18.40 -6.05 7.66
CA VAL A 343 19.66 -6.00 6.91
C VAL A 343 20.85 -6.38 7.79
N GLY A 344 20.76 -6.17 9.09
CA GLY A 344 21.79 -6.57 10.07
C GLY A 344 22.12 -8.06 10.01
N ASN A 345 21.17 -8.92 9.64
CA ASN A 345 21.38 -10.38 9.54
C ASN A 345 22.32 -10.80 8.40
N TYR A 346 22.63 -9.89 7.46
CA TYR A 346 23.43 -10.18 6.26
C TYR A 346 24.83 -9.57 6.30
N ILE A 347 25.25 -9.05 7.44
CA ILE A 347 26.59 -8.53 7.67
C ILE A 347 27.53 -9.74 7.85
N ASP A 348 28.54 -9.88 6.98
CA ASP A 348 29.49 -10.99 6.96
C ASP A 348 30.94 -10.57 7.25
N GLY A 349 31.15 -9.37 7.77
CA GLY A 349 32.46 -8.77 7.98
C GLY A 349 32.98 -7.94 6.78
N SER A 350 32.17 -7.79 5.72
CA SER A 350 32.45 -6.84 4.64
C SER A 350 32.26 -5.41 5.12
N THR A 351 32.91 -4.45 4.44
CA THR A 351 32.77 -3.01 4.75
C THR A 351 31.57 -2.37 4.05
N SER A 352 31.00 -3.05 3.05
CA SER A 352 29.82 -2.61 2.32
C SER A 352 29.22 -3.76 1.54
N PHE A 353 27.91 -3.73 1.33
CA PHE A 353 27.18 -4.64 0.45
C PHE A 353 25.90 -3.99 -0.06
N ASP A 354 25.29 -4.64 -1.05
CA ASP A 354 24.04 -4.20 -1.65
C ASP A 354 22.90 -5.15 -1.30
N VAL A 355 21.71 -4.56 -1.15
CA VAL A 355 20.44 -5.28 -1.13
C VAL A 355 19.71 -4.95 -2.42
N VAL A 356 19.39 -5.99 -3.18
CA VAL A 356 18.75 -5.87 -4.49
C VAL A 356 17.38 -6.52 -4.45
N PHE A 357 16.37 -5.77 -4.86
CA PHE A 357 14.98 -6.21 -5.00
C PHE A 357 14.65 -6.27 -6.49
N ALA A 358 14.18 -7.42 -6.97
CA ALA A 358 13.70 -7.56 -8.34
C ALA A 358 12.18 -7.73 -8.36
N TYR A 359 11.53 -7.02 -9.27
CA TYR A 359 10.09 -7.04 -9.46
C TYR A 359 9.75 -7.52 -10.86
N GLY A 360 8.81 -8.44 -10.98
CA GLY A 360 8.42 -9.07 -12.26
C GLY A 360 7.62 -8.15 -13.19
N PHE A 361 7.06 -7.06 -12.67
CA PHE A 361 6.42 -6.06 -13.53
C PHE A 361 7.48 -5.14 -14.14
N GLY A 362 7.84 -5.40 -15.41
CA GLY A 362 8.80 -4.59 -16.17
C GLY A 362 10.28 -4.88 -15.89
N ASP A 363 10.61 -6.01 -15.28
CA ASP A 363 11.99 -6.41 -14.93
C ASP A 363 12.80 -5.31 -14.23
N VAL A 364 12.14 -4.62 -13.29
CA VAL A 364 12.75 -3.49 -12.57
C VAL A 364 13.49 -4.00 -11.34
N THR A 365 14.71 -3.53 -11.16
CA THR A 365 15.51 -3.79 -9.96
C THR A 365 15.76 -2.51 -9.17
N TYR A 366 15.64 -2.61 -7.85
CA TYR A 366 15.99 -1.53 -6.92
C TYR A 366 17.17 -1.98 -6.08
N THR A 367 18.22 -1.14 -6.03
CA THR A 367 19.42 -1.43 -5.26
C THR A 367 19.56 -0.42 -4.13
N HIS A 368 19.74 -0.91 -2.91
CA HIS A 368 20.10 -0.14 -1.75
C HIS A 368 21.45 -0.57 -1.23
N SER A 369 22.37 0.39 -1.14
CA SER A 369 23.77 0.14 -0.74
C SER A 369 23.95 0.42 0.75
N PHE A 370 24.62 -0.49 1.44
CA PHE A 370 24.89 -0.42 2.86
C PHE A 370 26.39 -0.29 3.11
N THR A 371 26.79 0.74 3.84
CA THR A 371 28.14 0.91 4.32
C THR A 371 28.18 0.52 5.79
N ILE A 372 29.01 -0.46 6.11
CA ILE A 372 29.16 -0.97 7.47
C ILE A 372 30.27 -0.16 8.15
N LYS A 373 29.98 0.40 9.30
CA LYS A 373 30.95 1.06 10.17
C LYS A 373 31.11 0.28 11.44
N ASP A 374 32.32 0.24 11.92
CA ASP A 374 32.65 -0.30 13.21
C ASP A 374 32.95 0.87 14.19
N GLU A 375 32.30 0.87 15.34
CA GLU A 375 32.49 1.88 16.37
C GLU A 375 32.68 1.17 17.72
N CYS A 376 33.91 1.19 18.21
CA CYS A 376 34.25 0.54 19.47
C CYS A 376 34.41 1.52 20.64
N LYS A 377 34.34 2.83 20.39
CA LYS A 377 34.65 3.83 21.40
C LYS A 377 33.46 4.26 22.25
N PHE A 378 32.29 4.38 21.62
CA PHE A 378 31.08 4.84 22.29
C PHE A 378 29.95 3.84 22.06
N PRO A 379 29.05 3.67 23.04
CA PRO A 379 27.88 2.82 22.84
C PRO A 379 27.04 3.36 21.71
N LEU A 380 26.59 2.45 20.85
CA LEU A 380 25.64 2.77 19.80
C LEU A 380 24.25 2.99 20.39
N MET A 381 23.59 4.06 19.95
CA MET A 381 22.19 4.32 20.26
C MET A 381 21.42 4.41 18.95
N ASN A 382 20.50 3.50 18.72
CA ASN A 382 19.66 3.52 17.54
C ASN A 382 18.39 4.34 17.82
N CYS A 383 18.13 5.33 16.97
CA CYS A 383 16.87 6.07 16.98
C CYS A 383 15.92 5.43 15.99
N ILE A 384 14.81 4.89 16.47
CA ILE A 384 13.78 4.21 15.70
C ILE A 384 12.58 5.13 15.64
N PHE A 385 12.07 5.40 14.43
CA PHE A 385 10.95 6.30 14.23
C PHE A 385 10.13 5.90 13.00
N LYS A 386 8.89 6.38 12.89
CA LYS A 386 8.09 6.20 11.68
C LYS A 386 8.47 7.24 10.63
N ASN A 387 8.86 6.76 9.45
CA ASN A 387 9.21 7.60 8.31
C ASN A 387 7.96 8.10 7.56
N LYS A 388 8.14 8.85 6.47
CA LYS A 388 7.02 9.40 5.69
C LYS A 388 6.11 8.34 5.06
N PHE A 389 6.59 7.11 4.88
CA PHE A 389 5.80 6.00 4.35
C PHE A 389 5.03 5.22 5.43
N GLY A 390 5.15 5.63 6.70
CA GLY A 390 4.46 4.99 7.83
C GLY A 390 5.11 3.70 8.30
N VAL A 391 6.37 3.45 7.93
CA VAL A 391 7.15 2.28 8.36
C VAL A 391 8.31 2.69 9.25
N TRP A 392 8.83 1.72 10.03
CA TRP A 392 9.90 1.98 10.97
C TRP A 392 11.25 2.17 10.27
N GLN A 393 11.95 3.21 10.65
CA GLN A 393 13.26 3.59 10.13
C GLN A 393 14.23 3.78 11.28
N THR A 394 15.49 3.36 11.10
CA THR A 394 16.53 3.49 12.10
C THR A 394 17.58 4.52 11.67
N ILE A 395 17.97 5.41 12.59
CA ILE A 395 19.13 6.30 12.45
C ILE A 395 20.11 5.96 13.58
N PRO A 396 21.34 5.52 13.26
CA PRO A 396 22.35 5.23 14.27
C PRO A 396 23.03 6.50 14.80
N PHE A 397 23.15 6.63 16.10
CA PHE A 397 23.95 7.64 16.81
C PHE A 397 25.10 6.95 17.55
N ASN A 398 26.31 7.13 17.06
CA ASN A 398 27.50 6.39 17.48
C ASN A 398 28.59 7.26 18.11
N LYS A 399 28.32 8.53 18.34
CA LYS A 399 29.23 9.44 19.02
C LYS A 399 28.79 9.67 20.46
N LEU A 400 29.66 10.32 21.23
CA LEU A 400 29.45 10.55 22.65
C LEU A 400 28.03 11.08 22.91
N SER A 401 27.28 10.34 23.70
CA SER A 401 25.98 10.79 24.24
C SER A 401 26.16 11.45 25.58
N LYS A 402 25.27 12.38 25.93
CA LYS A 402 25.24 13.04 27.21
C LYS A 402 23.86 12.93 27.82
N LYS A 403 23.79 12.35 29.04
CA LYS A 403 22.53 12.30 29.80
C LYS A 403 22.50 13.43 30.83
N THR A 404 21.32 14.01 30.99
CA THR A 404 21.04 15.06 32.01
C THR A 404 19.71 14.74 32.67
N GLN A 405 19.56 15.09 33.92
CA GLN A 405 18.33 14.86 34.66
C GLN A 405 17.82 16.20 35.20
N ASP A 406 16.57 16.50 34.94
CA ASP A 406 15.86 17.66 35.45
C ASP A 406 14.91 17.22 36.55
N PHE A 407 15.03 17.85 37.73
CA PHE A 407 14.17 17.55 38.86
C PHE A 407 13.19 18.67 39.10
N THR A 408 11.95 18.27 39.32
CA THR A 408 10.86 19.18 39.73
C THR A 408 10.40 18.84 41.12
N ASN A 409 10.06 19.85 41.90
CA ASN A 409 9.51 19.66 43.24
C ASN A 409 8.60 20.83 43.60
N GLU A 410 7.71 20.57 44.52
CA GLU A 410 6.92 21.57 45.18
C GLU A 410 7.36 21.71 46.62
N SER A 411 7.14 22.85 47.25
CA SER A 411 7.50 23.08 48.64
C SER A 411 6.46 23.87 49.36
N TYR A 412 6.34 23.59 50.65
CA TYR A 412 5.50 24.36 51.56
C TYR A 412 6.23 24.69 52.83
N ASN A 413 5.82 25.78 53.51
CA ASN A 413 6.36 26.12 54.81
C ASN A 413 5.50 25.46 55.89
N GLY A 414 6.10 24.58 56.63
CA GLY A 414 5.46 23.90 57.79
C GLY A 414 5.42 24.79 59.02
N LEU A 415 4.44 24.56 59.84
CA LEU A 415 4.40 25.16 61.16
C LEU A 415 5.44 24.47 62.06
N ILE A 416 6.51 25.16 62.41
CA ILE A 416 7.63 24.61 63.16
C ILE A 416 7.59 24.96 64.64
N SER A 417 6.99 26.09 64.98
CA SER A 417 6.95 26.59 66.33
C SER A 417 5.83 25.94 67.12
N ASN A 418 6.15 25.59 68.36
CA ASN A 418 5.18 25.19 69.35
C ASN A 418 5.37 26.17 70.58
N TYR A 419 4.53 27.22 70.56
CA TYR A 419 4.57 28.27 71.65
C TYR A 419 5.93 28.88 71.85
N GLY A 420 6.67 29.25 70.77
CA GLY A 420 7.92 29.97 70.87
C GLY A 420 9.20 29.09 70.98
N SER A 421 9.06 27.76 70.88
CA SER A 421 10.17 26.85 70.78
C SER A 421 10.14 26.06 69.50
N TYR A 422 11.27 25.70 68.93
CA TYR A 422 11.41 24.86 67.77
C TYR A 422 12.65 23.97 67.83
N ALA A 423 12.63 22.84 67.18
CA ALA A 423 13.78 21.95 67.07
C ALA A 423 14.61 22.30 65.80
N LEU A 424 15.94 22.41 65.98
CA LEU A 424 16.85 22.77 64.88
C LEU A 424 16.84 21.80 63.70
N ASN A 425 16.48 20.55 63.92
CA ASN A 425 16.41 19.50 62.93
C ASN A 425 15.04 19.40 62.23
N LYS A 426 14.09 20.30 62.51
CA LYS A 426 12.80 20.33 61.86
C LYS A 426 12.86 21.16 60.61
N HIS A 427 12.38 20.61 59.49
CA HIS A 427 12.30 21.32 58.20
C HIS A 427 11.29 22.46 58.30
N VAL A 428 11.73 23.70 58.13
CA VAL A 428 10.86 24.89 58.00
C VAL A 428 10.17 24.92 56.68
N LYS A 429 10.93 24.65 55.60
CA LYS A 429 10.47 24.46 54.27
C LYS A 429 10.60 23.00 53.92
N GLN A 430 9.48 22.34 53.66
CA GLN A 430 9.44 20.93 53.30
C GLN A 430 9.15 20.79 51.82
N THR A 431 9.95 19.98 51.16
CA THR A 431 9.79 19.65 49.75
C THR A 431 8.89 18.41 49.63
N TYR A 432 8.00 18.44 48.70
CA TYR A 432 7.11 17.31 48.36
C TYR A 432 6.93 17.25 46.85
N ASN A 433 6.25 16.21 46.37
CA ASN A 433 5.98 15.98 44.96
C ASN A 433 7.27 16.05 44.11
N VAL A 434 8.33 15.41 44.58
CA VAL A 434 9.64 15.42 43.92
C VAL A 434 9.61 14.36 42.82
N ASN A 435 9.86 14.75 41.59
CA ASN A 435 10.03 13.84 40.47
C ASN A 435 11.13 14.34 39.53
N GLY A 436 11.54 13.56 38.58
CA GLY A 436 12.56 13.94 37.60
C GLY A 436 12.29 13.35 36.22
N LYS A 437 12.88 13.99 35.22
CA LYS A 437 12.92 13.55 33.86
C LYS A 437 14.36 13.41 33.40
N GLU A 438 14.62 12.37 32.61
CA GLU A 438 15.93 12.18 31.99
C GLU A 438 15.89 12.64 30.54
N LYS A 439 16.95 13.36 30.16
CA LYS A 439 17.20 13.85 28.80
C LYS A 439 18.50 13.27 28.29
N VAL A 440 18.55 13.04 26.99
CA VAL A 440 19.75 12.55 26.33
C VAL A 440 20.04 13.36 25.07
N THR A 441 21.28 13.80 24.94
CA THR A 441 21.83 14.37 23.71
C THR A 441 22.62 13.29 23.00
N VAL A 442 22.25 12.96 21.77
CA VAL A 442 22.92 11.97 20.94
C VAL A 442 23.55 12.62 19.71
N ASN A 443 24.63 12.06 19.21
CA ASN A 443 25.40 12.64 18.13
C ASN A 443 25.69 11.59 17.04
N THR A 444 25.55 11.99 15.77
CA THR A 444 25.94 11.15 14.63
C THR A 444 27.44 11.24 14.37
N ASP A 445 27.96 10.27 13.65
CA ASP A 445 29.19 10.43 12.90
C ASP A 445 28.98 11.31 11.65
N PHE A 446 29.99 11.41 10.80
CA PHE A 446 29.85 12.05 9.49
C PHE A 446 28.95 11.24 8.60
N ILE A 447 27.90 11.88 8.10
CA ILE A 447 26.84 11.28 7.29
C ILE A 447 26.69 12.02 5.97
N PRO A 448 26.20 11.37 4.92
CA PRO A 448 25.87 11.99 3.65
C PRO A 448 24.74 13.02 3.77
N GLU A 449 24.72 14.00 2.87
CA GLU A 449 23.68 15.04 2.80
C GLU A 449 22.27 14.46 2.60
N ALA A 450 22.15 13.30 1.94
CA ALA A 450 20.87 12.60 1.75
C ALA A 450 20.16 12.29 3.06
N TYR A 451 20.88 12.15 4.18
CA TYR A 451 20.29 11.94 5.50
C TYR A 451 19.44 13.11 6.00
N ASN A 452 19.55 14.29 5.40
CA ASN A 452 18.65 15.42 5.68
C ASN A 452 17.17 15.03 5.52
N ALA A 453 16.86 14.13 4.58
CA ALA A 453 15.50 13.62 4.39
C ALA A 453 15.05 12.84 5.63
N LEU A 454 15.85 11.89 6.10
CA LEU A 454 15.52 11.08 7.29
C LEU A 454 15.38 11.93 8.56
N PHE A 455 16.24 12.94 8.76
CA PHE A 455 16.11 13.85 9.90
C PHE A 455 14.86 14.71 9.81
N THR A 456 14.45 15.11 8.60
CA THR A 456 13.17 15.83 8.41
C THR A 456 11.99 14.91 8.76
N GLU A 457 12.03 13.65 8.38
CA GLU A 457 11.01 12.66 8.71
C GLU A 457 10.98 12.36 10.21
N LEU A 458 12.15 12.21 10.86
CA LEU A 458 12.26 12.08 12.31
C LEU A 458 11.59 13.25 13.05
N MET A 459 11.81 14.50 12.59
CA MET A 459 11.18 15.70 13.17
C MET A 459 9.66 15.73 13.01
N LEU A 460 9.12 15.00 12.03
CA LEU A 460 7.68 14.91 11.76
C LEU A 460 7.05 13.63 12.32
N SER A 461 7.86 12.73 12.89
CA SER A 461 7.38 11.49 13.48
C SER A 461 6.69 11.71 14.82
N GLU A 462 5.55 11.07 15.03
CA GLU A 462 4.83 11.07 16.32
C GLU A 462 5.33 9.98 17.28
N PHE A 463 5.98 8.94 16.74
CA PHE A 463 6.48 7.80 17.50
C PHE A 463 8.00 7.70 17.32
N ILE A 464 8.73 7.94 18.40
CA ILE A 464 10.19 7.92 18.40
C ILE A 464 10.67 7.10 19.60
N TYR A 465 11.64 6.23 19.36
CA TYR A 465 12.25 5.38 20.37
C TYR A 465 13.76 5.47 20.28
N LEU A 466 14.43 5.30 21.40
CA LEU A 466 15.87 5.07 21.46
C LEU A 466 16.12 3.65 21.95
N GLU A 467 16.93 2.93 21.20
CA GLU A 467 17.47 1.65 21.63
C GLU A 467 18.79 1.88 22.34
N GLU A 468 18.83 1.46 23.60
CA GLU A 468 19.98 1.58 24.48
C GLU A 468 20.17 0.30 25.28
N ASN A 469 21.35 -0.31 25.20
CA ASN A 469 21.68 -1.55 25.95
C ASN A 469 20.63 -2.67 25.77
N GLY A 470 20.08 -2.81 24.58
CA GLY A 470 19.06 -3.81 24.24
C GLY A 470 17.63 -3.48 24.71
N ASN A 471 17.42 -2.28 25.27
CA ASN A 471 16.10 -1.81 25.63
C ASN A 471 15.63 -0.72 24.65
N VAL A 472 14.42 -0.82 24.17
CA VAL A 472 13.78 0.19 23.32
C VAL A 472 12.89 1.06 24.21
N LEU A 473 13.25 2.33 24.32
CA LEU A 473 12.62 3.28 25.24
C LEU A 473 11.96 4.43 24.45
N PRO A 474 10.69 4.75 24.74
CA PRO A 474 10.00 5.84 24.06
C PRO A 474 10.56 7.19 24.48
N VAL A 475 10.75 8.09 23.51
CA VAL A 475 11.31 9.43 23.72
C VAL A 475 10.54 10.49 22.93
N ASN A 476 10.65 11.73 23.39
CA ASN A 476 10.14 12.91 22.71
C ASN A 476 11.28 13.81 22.27
N LEU A 477 11.18 14.42 21.11
CA LEU A 477 12.11 15.44 20.65
C LEU A 477 11.96 16.72 21.46
N LEU A 478 13.10 17.27 21.93
CA LEU A 478 13.13 18.55 22.62
C LEU A 478 13.32 19.75 21.69
N LYS A 479 13.96 19.52 20.54
CA LYS A 479 14.18 20.59 19.54
C LYS A 479 13.05 20.64 18.53
N ASN A 480 12.53 21.84 18.30
CA ASN A 480 11.50 22.12 17.30
C ASN A 480 12.10 22.74 16.03
N THR A 481 13.41 22.84 15.92
CA THR A 481 14.11 23.41 14.77
C THR A 481 15.17 22.46 14.27
N PHE A 482 15.22 22.31 12.94
CA PHE A 482 16.19 21.49 12.24
C PHE A 482 16.84 22.31 11.11
N GLU A 483 18.15 22.48 11.16
CA GLU A 483 18.92 23.14 10.13
C GLU A 483 19.49 22.09 9.14
N LYS A 484 19.06 22.14 7.89
CA LYS A 484 19.58 21.26 6.86
C LYS A 484 21.00 21.71 6.45
N LYS A 485 21.98 20.87 6.70
CA LYS A 485 23.36 21.10 6.33
C LYS A 485 23.64 20.61 4.92
N THR A 486 24.43 21.35 4.16
CA THR A 486 24.79 21.01 2.79
C THR A 486 26.31 20.82 2.64
N LYS A 487 26.76 19.97 1.73
CA LYS A 487 28.19 19.77 1.45
C LYS A 487 28.90 21.03 0.97
N LEU A 488 28.17 21.95 0.37
CA LEU A 488 28.74 23.21 -0.10
C LEU A 488 29.20 24.07 1.09
N ASN A 489 28.41 24.13 2.14
CA ASN A 489 28.69 24.95 3.32
C ASN A 489 29.37 24.14 4.44
N ASN A 490 29.10 22.87 4.52
CA ASN A 490 29.61 21.98 5.57
C ASN A 490 30.30 20.78 4.92
N LYS A 491 31.63 20.79 4.89
CA LYS A 491 32.43 19.70 4.28
C LYS A 491 32.14 18.33 4.90
N LEU A 492 31.84 18.32 6.21
CA LEU A 492 31.49 17.13 7.00
C LEU A 492 30.23 17.43 7.78
N ILE A 493 29.20 16.62 7.54
CA ILE A 493 27.86 16.83 8.13
C ILE A 493 27.70 15.92 9.34
N GLN A 494 27.44 16.51 10.50
CA GLN A 494 27.09 15.82 11.72
C GLN A 494 25.83 16.46 12.30
N TYR A 495 25.01 15.65 12.96
CA TYR A 495 23.83 16.11 13.67
C TYR A 495 23.87 15.72 15.14
N SER A 496 23.35 16.63 15.97
CA SER A 496 23.10 16.42 17.39
C SER A 496 21.61 16.57 17.65
N MET A 497 21.02 15.57 18.31
CA MET A 497 19.61 15.54 18.65
C MET A 497 19.43 15.43 20.16
N ASP A 498 18.47 16.18 20.68
CA ASP A 498 18.12 16.17 22.09
C ASP A 498 16.76 15.51 22.28
N PHE A 499 16.72 14.50 23.12
CA PHE A 499 15.52 13.74 23.45
C PHE A 499 15.24 13.79 24.95
N GLU A 500 13.98 13.67 25.33
CA GLU A 500 13.51 13.44 26.68
C GLU A 500 12.78 12.09 26.71
N TYR A 501 13.12 11.22 27.69
CA TYR A 501 12.36 9.98 27.86
C TYR A 501 10.91 10.30 28.22
N SER A 502 9.96 9.54 27.64
CA SER A 502 8.53 9.81 27.81
C SER A 502 7.96 9.41 29.18
N PHE A 503 8.82 8.95 30.10
CA PHE A 503 8.48 8.55 31.45
C PHE A 503 9.28 9.34 32.48
N ASN A 504 8.75 9.43 33.67
CA ASN A 504 9.43 10.06 34.80
C ASN A 504 10.40 9.08 35.50
N LEU A 505 11.39 9.61 36.22
CA LEU A 505 12.34 8.78 36.97
C LEU A 505 11.69 7.98 38.11
N LEU A 506 10.69 8.56 38.79
CA LEU A 506 9.86 7.81 39.73
C LEU A 506 8.73 7.11 38.93
N ASN A 507 8.57 5.82 39.20
CA ASN A 507 7.50 5.03 38.64
C ASN A 507 6.17 5.43 39.32
N ASP A 508 5.58 6.49 38.80
CA ASP A 508 4.30 7.04 39.24
C ASP A 508 3.26 6.75 38.14
N ILE A 509 2.92 5.48 37.99
CA ILE A 509 1.88 5.03 37.05
C ILE A 509 0.55 5.10 37.79
N LEU A 510 -0.27 6.08 37.42
CA LEU A 510 -1.65 6.22 37.86
C LEU A 510 -2.59 5.39 37.01
#